data_7eccd4c0102b4ee4392c1bf0b409886a
#
_entry.id   7eccd4c0102b4ee4392c1bf0b409886a
#
_cell.length_a   1.000
_cell.length_b   1.000
_cell.length_c   1.000
_cell.angle_alpha   90.00
_cell.angle_beta   90.00
_cell.angle_gamma   90.00
#
_symmetry.space_group_name_H-M   'P 1'
#
loop_
_entity.id
_entity.type
_entity.pdbx_description
1 polymer ?
#
loop_
_entity_poly.entity_id
_entity_poly.type
_entity_poly.pdbx_seq_one_letter_code
_entity_poly.pdbx_strand_id
1 'polypeptide(L)'
;MSKPTDRPAVPATPPWPRLRALLLWMALPLYVLDQVTKAWTVWRFPLPWRQGGPGGLEPGVDYIPVIENVFHLVRVHNQGVAFGFGNGTAWAPVVFMIVPFLAVLMIRIFWRKGVFNHPWCTLAVALLLCGIAGNLTDRLVQGFLLEEQAGGGLWQRLSAGYVVDFIAVKLPLYDKIVPSSGGWWPAFNVADSCICIAAALLFAGGLREEAEARKNR
;
A
#
# COMPACT_ATOMS: atom_id res chain seq x y z
N MET A 1 -9.80 -30.35 -43.79
CA MET A 1 -10.78 -29.86 -42.79
C MET A 1 -10.11 -29.91 -41.42
N SER A 2 -9.58 -28.80 -40.96
CA SER A 2 -9.00 -28.67 -39.63
C SER A 2 -10.11 -28.52 -38.59
N LYS A 3 -10.11 -29.40 -37.56
CA LYS A 3 -11.04 -29.31 -36.44
C LYS A 3 -10.86 -27.93 -35.75
N PRO A 4 -11.99 -27.25 -35.38
CA PRO A 4 -11.89 -26.07 -34.53
C PRO A 4 -11.24 -26.48 -33.19
N THR A 5 -10.19 -25.81 -32.81
CA THR A 5 -9.57 -25.96 -31.47
C THR A 5 -10.59 -25.44 -30.45
N ASP A 6 -11.19 -26.37 -29.72
CA ASP A 6 -12.03 -26.12 -28.55
C ASP A 6 -11.16 -25.47 -27.46
N ARG A 7 -11.01 -24.15 -27.53
CA ARG A 7 -10.45 -23.40 -26.41
C ARG A 7 -11.51 -23.46 -25.31
N PRO A 8 -11.14 -23.93 -24.08
CA PRO A 8 -12.08 -23.86 -22.99
C PRO A 8 -12.50 -22.39 -22.82
N ALA A 9 -13.79 -22.15 -22.88
CA ALA A 9 -14.38 -20.84 -22.73
C ALA A 9 -13.94 -20.31 -21.34
N VAL A 10 -13.08 -19.29 -21.32
CA VAL A 10 -12.73 -18.58 -20.10
C VAL A 10 -14.02 -18.01 -19.52
N PRO A 11 -14.41 -18.35 -18.28
CA PRO A 11 -15.65 -17.83 -17.70
C PRO A 11 -15.61 -16.29 -17.77
N ALA A 12 -16.60 -15.71 -18.40
CA ALA A 12 -16.65 -14.30 -18.79
C ALA A 12 -16.65 -13.31 -17.59
N THR A 13 -16.86 -13.81 -16.36
CA THR A 13 -16.88 -12.97 -15.15
C THR A 13 -16.29 -13.69 -13.97
N PRO A 14 -15.36 -13.04 -13.21
CA PRO A 14 -14.84 -13.60 -11.96
C PRO A 14 -15.99 -13.80 -10.96
N PRO A 15 -15.88 -14.80 -10.07
CA PRO A 15 -16.95 -15.13 -9.14
C PRO A 15 -17.14 -14.02 -8.10
N TRP A 16 -18.11 -13.14 -8.32
CA TRP A 16 -18.51 -12.09 -7.38
C TRP A 16 -18.70 -12.56 -5.94
N PRO A 17 -19.29 -13.75 -5.67
CA PRO A 17 -19.42 -14.27 -4.30
C PRO A 17 -18.09 -14.42 -3.61
N ARG A 18 -17.04 -14.88 -4.32
CA ARG A 18 -15.70 -15.05 -3.77
C ARG A 18 -15.05 -13.70 -3.42
N LEU A 19 -15.14 -12.72 -4.32
CA LEU A 19 -14.60 -11.38 -4.02
C LEU A 19 -15.30 -10.76 -2.82
N ARG A 20 -16.63 -10.85 -2.74
CA ARG A 20 -17.39 -10.33 -1.60
C ARG A 20 -16.96 -10.99 -0.28
N ALA A 21 -16.76 -12.31 -0.28
CA ALA A 21 -16.26 -13.01 0.90
C ALA A 21 -14.85 -12.53 1.30
N LEU A 22 -13.93 -12.39 0.34
CA LEU A 22 -12.58 -11.86 0.60
C LEU A 22 -12.61 -10.41 1.10
N LEU A 23 -13.49 -9.57 0.56
CA LEU A 23 -13.64 -8.19 1.02
C LEU A 23 -14.15 -8.13 2.46
N LEU A 24 -15.13 -8.96 2.83
CA LEU A 24 -15.70 -8.95 4.17
C LEU A 24 -14.80 -9.62 5.21
N TRP A 25 -14.23 -10.78 4.89
CA TRP A 25 -13.54 -11.62 5.89
C TRP A 25 -12.04 -11.45 5.92
N MET A 26 -11.46 -10.78 4.94
CA MET A 26 -10.01 -10.52 4.89
C MET A 26 -9.71 -9.03 4.72
N ALA A 27 -10.21 -8.39 3.65
CA ALA A 27 -9.84 -7.00 3.36
C ALA A 27 -10.36 -6.02 4.42
N LEU A 28 -11.60 -6.18 4.89
CA LEU A 28 -12.17 -5.34 5.95
C LEU A 28 -11.41 -5.48 7.28
N PRO A 29 -11.13 -6.67 7.82
CA PRO A 29 -10.29 -6.80 9.02
C PRO A 29 -8.89 -6.22 8.84
N LEU A 30 -8.23 -6.41 7.68
CA LEU A 30 -6.91 -5.83 7.41
C LEU A 30 -6.98 -4.30 7.32
N TYR A 31 -8.01 -3.73 6.71
CA TYR A 31 -8.25 -2.30 6.69
C TYR A 31 -8.44 -1.73 8.11
N VAL A 32 -9.25 -2.40 8.94
CA VAL A 32 -9.44 -1.99 10.34
C VAL A 32 -8.12 -2.07 11.10
N LEU A 33 -7.35 -3.13 10.93
CA LEU A 33 -6.02 -3.28 11.52
C LEU A 33 -5.09 -2.14 11.09
N ASP A 34 -5.05 -1.83 9.80
CA ASP A 34 -4.27 -0.71 9.26
C ASP A 34 -4.63 0.62 9.93
N GLN A 35 -5.92 0.95 9.98
CA GLN A 35 -6.37 2.22 10.56
C GLN A 35 -6.17 2.29 12.07
N VAL A 36 -6.39 1.20 12.79
CA VAL A 36 -6.17 1.13 14.25
C VAL A 36 -4.69 1.28 14.58
N THR A 37 -3.80 0.57 13.86
CA THR A 37 -2.34 0.68 14.08
C THR A 37 -1.81 2.07 13.74
N LYS A 38 -2.30 2.71 12.68
CA LYS A 38 -1.98 4.09 12.31
C LYS A 38 -2.46 5.09 13.36
N ALA A 39 -3.70 4.97 13.83
CA ALA A 39 -4.23 5.82 14.89
C ALA A 39 -3.44 5.66 16.19
N TRP A 40 -3.10 4.43 16.57
CA TRP A 40 -2.25 4.15 17.71
C TRP A 40 -0.85 4.79 17.54
N THR A 41 -0.25 4.70 16.37
CA THR A 41 1.06 5.29 16.05
C THR A 41 1.03 6.81 16.22
N VAL A 42 0.00 7.50 15.70
CA VAL A 42 -0.17 8.95 15.85
C VAL A 42 -0.33 9.35 17.31
N TRP A 43 -1.11 8.59 18.08
CA TRP A 43 -1.30 8.82 19.52
C TRP A 43 -0.02 8.54 20.32
N ARG A 44 0.71 7.46 19.97
CA ARG A 44 1.87 6.99 20.76
C ARG A 44 3.13 7.83 20.55
N PHE A 45 3.39 8.30 19.34
CA PHE A 45 4.60 9.03 19.00
C PHE A 45 4.31 10.49 18.72
N PRO A 46 4.92 11.42 19.49
CA PRO A 46 4.63 12.85 19.37
C PRO A 46 5.18 13.48 18.09
N LEU A 47 6.29 12.99 17.56
CA LEU A 47 6.98 13.56 16.40
C LEU A 47 7.21 12.52 15.29
N PRO A 48 7.14 12.92 14.01
CA PRO A 48 7.51 12.04 12.91
C PRO A 48 9.02 11.75 12.89
N TRP A 49 9.35 10.49 12.74
CA TRP A 49 10.72 10.02 12.54
C TRP A 49 11.20 10.37 11.13
N ARG A 50 12.41 10.92 11.00
CA ARG A 50 13.02 11.22 9.70
C ARG A 50 13.90 10.05 9.25
N GLN A 51 13.82 9.70 7.97
CA GLN A 51 14.72 8.69 7.37
C GLN A 51 16.18 9.16 7.51
N GLY A 52 17.07 8.23 7.82
CA GLY A 52 18.48 8.51 8.08
C GLY A 52 18.91 8.18 9.51
N GLY A 53 17.97 7.61 10.26
CA GLY A 53 18.20 7.19 11.64
C GLY A 53 17.79 8.22 12.67
N PRO A 54 17.78 7.80 13.92
CA PRO A 54 17.22 8.57 15.04
C PRO A 54 18.20 9.60 15.60
N GLY A 55 18.87 10.38 14.75
CA GLY A 55 19.75 11.43 15.21
C GLY A 55 19.00 12.40 16.13
N GLY A 56 19.19 12.28 17.42
CA GLY A 56 18.54 13.09 18.45
C GLY A 56 17.15 12.61 18.89
N LEU A 57 16.72 11.41 18.49
CA LEU A 57 15.48 10.78 18.96
C LEU A 57 15.76 9.80 20.10
N GLU A 58 14.86 9.73 21.09
CA GLU A 58 15.00 8.87 22.24
C GLU A 58 14.25 7.55 22.09
N PRO A 59 14.92 6.36 22.30
CA PRO A 59 14.25 5.07 22.32
C PRO A 59 13.14 5.03 23.38
N GLY A 60 11.98 4.45 23.00
CA GLY A 60 10.83 4.38 23.90
C GLY A 60 9.97 5.64 23.95
N VAL A 61 10.48 6.80 23.52
CA VAL A 61 9.73 8.05 23.39
C VAL A 61 9.32 8.28 21.93
N ASP A 62 10.30 8.42 21.05
CA ASP A 62 10.10 8.77 19.64
C ASP A 62 10.01 7.54 18.72
N TYR A 63 10.52 6.40 19.17
CA TYR A 63 10.41 5.11 18.49
C TYR A 63 10.49 3.96 19.48
N ILE A 64 10.01 2.79 19.10
CA ILE A 64 10.11 1.55 19.89
C ILE A 64 11.00 0.57 19.13
N PRO A 65 12.20 0.22 19.65
CA PRO A 65 13.00 -0.86 19.09
C PRO A 65 12.37 -2.21 19.49
N VAL A 66 11.66 -2.84 18.55
CA VAL A 66 11.11 -4.19 18.75
C VAL A 66 12.22 -5.23 18.69
N ILE A 67 13.12 -5.08 17.72
CA ILE A 67 14.37 -5.82 17.57
C ILE A 67 15.45 -4.79 17.31
N GLU A 68 16.39 -4.67 18.25
CA GLU A 68 17.45 -3.67 18.16
C GLU A 68 18.20 -3.73 16.82
N ASN A 69 18.37 -2.58 16.18
CA ASN A 69 19.01 -2.43 14.86
C ASN A 69 18.41 -3.27 13.70
N VAL A 70 17.20 -3.83 13.86
CA VAL A 70 16.54 -4.64 12.81
C VAL A 70 15.12 -4.18 12.54
N PHE A 71 14.31 -4.00 13.59
CA PHE A 71 12.90 -3.65 13.47
C PHE A 71 12.47 -2.66 14.53
N HIS A 72 12.01 -1.49 14.06
CA HIS A 72 11.52 -0.43 14.93
C HIS A 72 10.06 -0.08 14.56
N LEU A 73 9.28 0.29 15.58
CA LEU A 73 8.03 1.02 15.40
C LEU A 73 8.32 2.50 15.49
N VAL A 74 7.88 3.22 14.46
CA VAL A 74 8.16 4.64 14.26
C VAL A 74 6.89 5.37 13.83
N ARG A 75 6.92 6.71 13.76
CA ARG A 75 5.90 7.50 13.08
C ARG A 75 6.57 8.25 11.94
N VAL A 76 6.15 7.98 10.71
CA VAL A 76 6.60 8.68 9.51
C VAL A 76 5.40 9.27 8.78
N HIS A 77 5.49 10.52 8.39
CA HIS A 77 4.49 11.18 7.54
C HIS A 77 4.91 11.11 6.09
N ASN A 78 4.20 10.32 5.31
CA ASN A 78 4.48 10.11 3.90
C ASN A 78 3.48 10.89 3.03
N GLN A 79 3.89 12.06 2.54
CA GLN A 79 3.11 12.90 1.63
C GLN A 79 3.27 12.48 0.15
N GLY A 80 4.27 11.66 -0.14
CA GLY A 80 4.63 11.23 -1.49
C GLY A 80 4.43 9.75 -1.74
N VAL A 81 5.34 9.17 -2.49
CA VAL A 81 5.52 7.72 -2.69
C VAL A 81 6.73 7.20 -1.92
N ALA A 82 6.97 5.90 -2.06
CA ALA A 82 8.17 5.24 -1.56
C ALA A 82 9.43 6.08 -1.85
N PHE A 83 10.38 6.08 -0.92
CA PHE A 83 11.63 6.86 -0.96
C PHE A 83 11.47 8.39 -0.85
N GLY A 84 10.31 8.88 -0.40
CA GLY A 84 10.08 10.32 -0.19
C GLY A 84 9.96 11.14 -1.47
N PHE A 85 9.81 10.50 -2.64
CA PHE A 85 9.61 11.20 -3.90
C PHE A 85 8.33 12.04 -3.85
N GLY A 86 8.46 13.33 -4.09
CA GLY A 86 7.35 14.27 -4.02
C GLY A 86 7.06 14.86 -2.64
N ASN A 87 7.71 14.42 -1.56
CA ASN A 87 7.52 15.03 -0.24
C ASN A 87 7.87 16.53 -0.27
N GLY A 88 6.98 17.35 0.28
CA GLY A 88 7.15 18.81 0.32
C GLY A 88 6.86 19.54 -1.01
N THR A 89 6.40 18.84 -2.05
CA THR A 89 6.01 19.46 -3.33
C THR A 89 4.50 19.71 -3.39
N ALA A 90 4.08 20.81 -4.07
CA ALA A 90 2.67 21.17 -4.19
C ALA A 90 1.85 20.20 -5.08
N TRP A 91 2.50 19.46 -5.97
CA TRP A 91 1.82 18.55 -6.91
C TRP A 91 1.57 17.15 -6.32
N ALA A 92 2.42 16.69 -5.39
CA ALA A 92 2.38 15.33 -4.88
C ALA A 92 1.05 14.99 -4.21
N PRO A 93 0.49 15.80 -3.30
CA PRO A 93 -0.81 15.49 -2.69
C PRO A 93 -1.92 15.31 -3.72
N VAL A 94 -1.93 16.11 -4.79
CA VAL A 94 -2.92 16.03 -5.86
C VAL A 94 -2.79 14.72 -6.63
N VAL A 95 -1.58 14.38 -7.06
CA VAL A 95 -1.31 13.16 -7.82
C VAL A 95 -1.65 11.93 -6.99
N PHE A 96 -1.20 11.88 -5.73
CA PHE A 96 -1.44 10.73 -4.86
C PHE A 96 -2.86 10.64 -4.31
N MET A 97 -3.67 11.67 -4.50
CA MET A 97 -5.12 11.59 -4.31
C MET A 97 -5.82 11.00 -5.55
N ILE A 98 -5.33 11.29 -6.77
CA ILE A 98 -5.92 10.81 -8.02
C ILE A 98 -5.55 9.36 -8.34
N VAL A 99 -4.30 8.96 -8.10
CA VAL A 99 -3.79 7.61 -8.40
C VAL A 99 -4.65 6.47 -7.84
N PRO A 100 -5.16 6.50 -6.60
CA PRO A 100 -6.08 5.50 -6.07
C PRO A 100 -7.34 5.31 -6.92
N PHE A 101 -7.95 6.39 -7.38
CA PHE A 101 -9.15 6.31 -8.23
C PHE A 101 -8.86 5.70 -9.59
N LEU A 102 -7.71 6.05 -10.19
CA LEU A 102 -7.25 5.42 -11.44
C LEU A 102 -6.99 3.93 -11.24
N ALA A 103 -6.38 3.53 -10.13
CA ALA A 103 -6.14 2.13 -9.79
C ALA A 103 -7.45 1.34 -9.67
N VAL A 104 -8.44 1.88 -8.96
CA VAL A 104 -9.78 1.25 -8.85
C VAL A 104 -10.46 1.17 -10.22
N LEU A 105 -10.36 2.22 -11.05
CA LEU A 105 -10.90 2.20 -12.42
C LEU A 105 -10.25 1.10 -13.26
N MET A 106 -8.91 0.97 -13.19
CA MET A 106 -8.18 -0.08 -13.91
C MET A 106 -8.54 -1.47 -13.42
N ILE A 107 -8.66 -1.68 -12.10
CA ILE A 107 -9.17 -2.92 -11.52
C ILE A 107 -10.55 -3.26 -12.09
N ARG A 108 -11.48 -2.29 -12.15
CA ARG A 108 -12.83 -2.49 -12.71
C ARG A 108 -12.80 -2.86 -14.19
N ILE A 109 -11.94 -2.20 -14.98
CA ILE A 109 -11.80 -2.49 -16.43
C ILE A 109 -11.28 -3.92 -16.63
N PHE A 110 -10.22 -4.31 -15.94
CA PHE A 110 -9.62 -5.64 -16.04
C PHE A 110 -10.54 -6.73 -15.46
N TRP A 111 -11.30 -6.41 -14.41
CA TRP A 111 -12.35 -7.29 -13.89
C TRP A 111 -13.40 -7.62 -14.95
N ARG A 112 -13.89 -6.60 -15.65
CA ARG A 112 -14.86 -6.78 -16.74
C ARG A 112 -14.30 -7.57 -17.94
N LYS A 113 -12.99 -7.47 -18.17
CA LYS A 113 -12.30 -8.24 -19.21
C LYS A 113 -11.97 -9.68 -18.80
N GLY A 114 -12.30 -10.09 -17.57
CA GLY A 114 -12.04 -11.43 -17.08
C GLY A 114 -10.57 -11.72 -16.75
N VAL A 115 -9.72 -10.70 -16.63
CA VAL A 115 -8.29 -10.87 -16.30
C VAL A 115 -8.09 -11.48 -14.91
N PHE A 116 -9.04 -11.27 -13.99
CA PHE A 116 -8.94 -11.73 -12.60
C PHE A 116 -9.76 -12.99 -12.30
N ASN A 117 -9.93 -13.87 -13.28
CA ASN A 117 -10.74 -15.10 -13.12
C ASN A 117 -10.04 -16.15 -12.24
N HIS A 118 -8.71 -16.12 -12.16
CA HIS A 118 -7.98 -17.04 -11.30
C HIS A 118 -8.16 -16.70 -9.82
N PRO A 119 -8.25 -17.70 -8.92
CA PRO A 119 -8.38 -17.49 -7.47
C PRO A 119 -7.37 -16.55 -6.86
N TRP A 120 -6.11 -16.64 -7.26
CA TRP A 120 -5.02 -15.78 -6.79
C TRP A 120 -5.19 -14.33 -7.23
N CYS A 121 -5.69 -14.10 -8.45
CA CYS A 121 -5.98 -12.76 -8.95
C CYS A 121 -7.14 -12.12 -8.18
N THR A 122 -8.17 -12.90 -7.82
CA THR A 122 -9.28 -12.40 -6.97
C THR A 122 -8.79 -12.03 -5.58
N LEU A 123 -7.87 -12.83 -5.00
CA LEU A 123 -7.22 -12.52 -3.72
C LEU A 123 -6.38 -11.23 -3.83
N ALA A 124 -5.58 -11.11 -4.89
CA ALA A 124 -4.78 -9.93 -5.14
C ALA A 124 -5.63 -8.66 -5.28
N VAL A 125 -6.77 -8.73 -5.98
CA VAL A 125 -7.71 -7.61 -6.10
C VAL A 125 -8.27 -7.19 -4.74
N ALA A 126 -8.63 -8.13 -3.87
CA ALA A 126 -9.13 -7.82 -2.54
C ALA A 126 -8.06 -7.13 -1.68
N LEU A 127 -6.80 -7.59 -1.74
CA LEU A 127 -5.66 -6.96 -1.06
C LEU A 127 -5.34 -5.57 -1.63
N LEU A 128 -5.36 -5.40 -2.97
CA LEU A 128 -5.17 -4.08 -3.59
C LEU A 128 -6.23 -3.09 -3.14
N LEU A 129 -7.50 -3.49 -3.12
CA LEU A 129 -8.60 -2.61 -2.67
C LEU A 129 -8.44 -2.25 -1.20
N CYS A 130 -7.99 -3.20 -0.34
CA CYS A 130 -7.67 -2.93 1.05
C CYS A 130 -6.57 -1.86 1.19
N GLY A 131 -5.44 -2.07 0.53
CA GLY A 131 -4.30 -1.15 0.62
C GLY A 131 -4.61 0.23 0.02
N ILE A 132 -5.31 0.28 -1.11
CA ILE A 132 -5.79 1.53 -1.72
C ILE A 132 -6.69 2.28 -0.74
N ALA A 133 -7.68 1.59 -0.14
CA ALA A 133 -8.61 2.21 0.81
C ALA A 133 -7.87 2.73 2.06
N GLY A 134 -6.96 1.95 2.64
CA GLY A 134 -6.19 2.33 3.83
C GLY A 134 -5.39 3.62 3.61
N ASN A 135 -4.57 3.66 2.56
CA ASN A 135 -3.74 4.83 2.28
C ASN A 135 -4.54 6.04 1.76
N LEU A 136 -5.65 5.81 1.06
CA LEU A 136 -6.54 6.90 0.63
C LEU A 136 -7.26 7.54 1.83
N THR A 137 -7.73 6.73 2.78
CA THR A 137 -8.37 7.23 4.02
C THR A 137 -7.42 8.17 4.76
N ASP A 138 -6.16 7.81 4.93
CA ASP A 138 -5.17 8.66 5.57
C ASP A 138 -5.04 10.00 4.83
N ARG A 139 -4.84 9.99 3.52
CA ARG A 139 -4.69 11.23 2.73
C ARG A 139 -5.91 12.14 2.81
N LEU A 140 -7.10 11.57 2.93
CA LEU A 140 -8.33 12.35 3.05
C LEU A 140 -8.56 12.90 4.46
N VAL A 141 -8.06 12.20 5.51
CA VAL A 141 -8.40 12.50 6.90
C VAL A 141 -7.27 13.21 7.64
N GLN A 142 -6.01 12.78 7.45
CA GLN A 142 -4.88 13.25 8.27
C GLN A 142 -4.66 14.76 8.19
N GLY A 143 -4.87 15.39 7.04
CA GLY A 143 -4.77 16.83 6.90
C GLY A 143 -5.80 17.63 7.70
N PHE A 144 -6.95 17.02 8.05
CA PHE A 144 -7.96 17.63 8.91
C PHE A 144 -7.62 17.50 10.40
N LEU A 145 -6.75 16.57 10.76
CA LEU A 145 -6.32 16.34 12.13
C LEU A 145 -5.08 17.16 12.50
N LEU A 146 -4.45 17.85 11.54
CA LEU A 146 -3.34 18.73 11.82
C LEU A 146 -3.82 20.05 12.42
N GLU A 147 -3.35 20.37 13.62
CA GLU A 147 -3.68 21.65 14.31
C GLU A 147 -3.24 22.86 13.49
N GLU A 148 -2.08 22.77 12.82
CA GLU A 148 -1.54 23.81 11.94
C GLU A 148 -2.48 24.15 10.77
N GLN A 149 -3.38 23.23 10.41
CA GLN A 149 -4.36 23.39 9.34
C GLN A 149 -5.78 23.71 9.85
N ALA A 150 -5.96 23.93 11.14
CA ALA A 150 -7.28 24.11 11.75
C ALA A 150 -8.07 25.30 11.17
N GLY A 151 -7.39 26.39 10.77
CA GLY A 151 -7.97 27.56 10.10
C GLY A 151 -8.02 27.47 8.56
N GLY A 152 -7.47 26.40 7.97
CA GLY A 152 -7.36 26.26 6.52
C GLY A 152 -8.64 25.86 5.81
N GLY A 153 -8.77 26.24 4.53
CA GLY A 153 -9.87 25.79 3.67
C GLY A 153 -9.76 24.30 3.32
N LEU A 154 -10.83 23.75 2.74
CA LEU A 154 -10.92 22.33 2.35
C LEU A 154 -9.71 21.87 1.54
N TRP A 155 -9.32 22.63 0.52
CA TRP A 155 -8.18 22.29 -0.34
C TRP A 155 -6.86 22.27 0.41
N GLN A 156 -6.63 23.24 1.29
CA GLN A 156 -5.41 23.31 2.10
C GLN A 156 -5.29 22.09 3.01
N ARG A 157 -6.38 21.66 3.65
CA ARG A 157 -6.40 20.47 4.50
C ARG A 157 -6.18 19.19 3.70
N LEU A 158 -6.82 19.05 2.54
CA LEU A 158 -6.62 17.89 1.66
C LEU A 158 -5.18 17.81 1.14
N SER A 159 -4.59 18.96 0.76
CA SER A 159 -3.20 19.01 0.27
C SER A 159 -2.15 18.77 1.37
N ALA A 160 -2.52 18.93 2.64
CA ALA A 160 -1.68 18.60 3.79
C ALA A 160 -1.82 17.13 4.22
N GLY A 161 -2.70 16.34 3.56
CA GLY A 161 -2.89 14.93 3.86
C GLY A 161 -1.62 14.10 3.63
N TYR A 162 -1.40 13.12 4.50
CA TYR A 162 -0.25 12.22 4.45
C TYR A 162 -0.68 10.81 4.84
N VAL A 163 0.15 9.82 4.51
CA VAL A 163 0.00 8.44 4.97
C VAL A 163 0.87 8.25 6.21
N VAL A 164 0.36 7.53 7.20
CA VAL A 164 1.10 7.17 8.40
C VAL A 164 1.81 5.85 8.16
N ASP A 165 3.15 5.91 8.10
CA ASP A 165 4.02 4.73 8.01
C ASP A 165 4.66 4.47 9.37
N PHE A 166 4.68 3.20 9.81
CA PHE A 166 5.11 2.91 11.18
C PHE A 166 6.00 1.68 11.33
N ILE A 167 6.21 0.90 10.28
CA ILE A 167 7.09 -0.27 10.27
C ILE A 167 8.42 0.14 9.64
N ALA A 168 9.48 0.23 10.42
CA ALA A 168 10.84 0.47 9.93
C ALA A 168 11.68 -0.79 10.07
N VAL A 169 12.27 -1.26 8.97
CA VAL A 169 13.10 -2.46 8.92
C VAL A 169 14.46 -2.12 8.37
N LYS A 170 15.51 -2.58 9.01
CA LYS A 170 16.89 -2.44 8.53
C LYS A 170 17.24 -3.67 7.69
N LEU A 171 17.62 -3.43 6.43
CA LEU A 171 17.99 -4.49 5.50
C LEU A 171 19.52 -4.57 5.35
N PRO A 172 20.10 -5.78 5.40
CA PRO A 172 21.51 -5.98 5.11
C PRO A 172 21.87 -5.43 3.72
N LEU A 173 22.98 -4.73 3.63
CA LEU A 173 23.52 -4.19 2.37
C LEU A 173 22.67 -3.07 1.71
N TYR A 174 21.56 -2.67 2.29
CA TYR A 174 20.73 -1.59 1.72
C TYR A 174 21.45 -0.24 1.79
N ASP A 175 22.27 -0.03 2.79
CA ASP A 175 23.16 1.12 2.94
C ASP A 175 24.20 1.25 1.80
N LYS A 176 24.58 0.15 1.15
CA LYS A 176 25.46 0.17 -0.02
C LYS A 176 24.73 0.66 -1.29
N ILE A 177 23.41 0.47 -1.36
CA ILE A 177 22.56 0.90 -2.49
C ILE A 177 22.08 2.34 -2.26
N VAL A 178 21.66 2.65 -1.02
CA VAL A 178 21.16 3.96 -0.61
C VAL A 178 21.91 4.38 0.65
N PRO A 179 23.12 4.96 0.54
CA PRO A 179 23.96 5.29 1.70
C PRO A 179 23.28 6.22 2.72
N SER A 180 22.46 7.15 2.26
CA SER A 180 21.72 8.10 3.10
C SER A 180 20.67 7.45 4.00
N SER A 181 20.29 6.19 3.74
CA SER A 181 19.29 5.47 4.53
C SER A 181 19.82 4.89 5.84
N GLY A 182 21.15 4.77 6.01
CA GLY A 182 21.76 4.04 7.12
C GLY A 182 21.34 2.57 7.20
N GLY A 183 20.89 1.99 6.07
CA GLY A 183 20.40 0.61 5.96
C GLY A 183 18.90 0.45 6.23
N TRP A 184 18.20 1.51 6.62
CA TRP A 184 16.76 1.46 6.86
C TRP A 184 15.98 1.50 5.55
N TRP A 185 15.16 0.47 5.33
CA TRP A 185 14.15 0.46 4.28
C TRP A 185 13.12 1.57 4.55
N PRO A 186 12.56 2.22 3.52
CA PRO A 186 11.49 3.19 3.73
C PRO A 186 10.39 2.61 4.62
N ALA A 187 10.00 3.36 5.65
CA ALA A 187 8.95 2.91 6.53
C ALA A 187 7.67 2.65 5.74
N PHE A 188 6.87 1.69 6.19
CA PHE A 188 5.63 1.26 5.54
C PHE A 188 4.57 0.86 6.58
N ASN A 189 3.37 0.52 6.11
CA ASN A 189 2.22 0.16 6.93
C ASN A 189 1.55 -1.14 6.46
N VAL A 190 0.42 -1.51 7.08
CA VAL A 190 -0.34 -2.72 6.71
C VAL A 190 -0.92 -2.60 5.30
N ALA A 191 -1.43 -1.41 4.92
CA ALA A 191 -1.97 -1.17 3.58
C ALA A 191 -0.91 -1.36 2.49
N ASP A 192 0.33 -0.87 2.70
CA ASP A 192 1.46 -1.07 1.78
C ASP A 192 1.82 -2.55 1.66
N SER A 193 1.82 -3.28 2.78
CA SER A 193 2.04 -4.73 2.79
C SER A 193 0.99 -5.45 1.94
N CYS A 194 -0.28 -5.05 2.03
CA CYS A 194 -1.35 -5.59 1.18
C CYS A 194 -1.10 -5.32 -0.30
N ILE A 195 -0.67 -4.10 -0.67
CA ILE A 195 -0.34 -3.74 -2.06
C ILE A 195 0.84 -4.57 -2.57
N CYS A 196 1.91 -4.70 -1.80
CA CYS A 196 3.10 -5.48 -2.18
C CYS A 196 2.77 -6.96 -2.37
N ILE A 197 2.00 -7.57 -1.45
CA ILE A 197 1.57 -8.97 -1.57
C ILE A 197 0.69 -9.15 -2.81
N ALA A 198 -0.24 -8.23 -3.04
CA ALA A 198 -1.11 -8.27 -4.22
C ALA A 198 -0.31 -8.19 -5.53
N ALA A 199 0.68 -7.30 -5.61
CA ALA A 199 1.57 -7.19 -6.77
C ALA A 199 2.35 -8.48 -7.02
N ALA A 200 2.89 -9.09 -5.96
CA ALA A 200 3.59 -10.38 -6.05
C ALA A 200 2.66 -11.50 -6.53
N LEU A 201 1.42 -11.57 -6.06
CA LEU A 201 0.42 -12.56 -6.50
C LEU A 201 0.05 -12.38 -7.97
N LEU A 202 -0.16 -11.15 -8.43
CA LEU A 202 -0.45 -10.86 -9.84
C LEU A 202 0.72 -11.22 -10.75
N PHE A 203 1.94 -10.89 -10.35
CA PHE A 203 3.15 -11.23 -11.09
C PHE A 203 3.32 -12.75 -11.20
N ALA A 204 3.23 -13.47 -10.08
CA ALA A 204 3.33 -14.93 -10.06
C ALA A 204 2.20 -15.60 -10.87
N GLY A 205 0.98 -15.05 -10.83
CA GLY A 205 -0.14 -15.51 -11.64
C GLY A 205 0.12 -15.37 -13.14
N GLY A 206 0.61 -14.22 -13.57
CA GLY A 206 0.96 -13.96 -14.97
C GLY A 206 2.06 -14.90 -15.50
N LEU A 207 3.10 -15.16 -14.71
CA LEU A 207 4.16 -16.11 -15.07
C LEU A 207 3.62 -17.54 -15.24
N ARG A 208 2.69 -17.97 -14.40
CA ARG A 208 2.05 -19.29 -14.51
C ARG A 208 1.23 -19.42 -15.78
N GLU A 209 0.38 -18.45 -16.09
CA GLU A 209 -0.43 -18.45 -17.30
C GLU A 209 0.44 -18.50 -18.56
N GLU A 210 1.55 -17.75 -18.59
CA GLU A 210 2.49 -17.80 -19.70
C GLU A 210 3.17 -19.16 -19.81
N ALA A 211 3.59 -19.77 -18.69
CA ALA A 211 4.18 -21.10 -18.69
C ALA A 211 3.22 -22.19 -19.16
N GLU A 212 1.95 -22.13 -18.78
CA GLU A 212 0.91 -23.05 -19.24
C GLU A 212 0.62 -22.87 -20.73
N ALA A 213 0.55 -21.62 -21.20
CA ALA A 213 0.36 -21.33 -22.63
C ALA A 213 1.52 -21.86 -23.51
N ARG A 214 2.76 -21.85 -22.99
CA ARG A 214 3.93 -22.41 -23.70
C ARG A 214 3.91 -23.94 -23.77
N LYS A 215 3.40 -24.61 -22.74
CA LYS A 215 3.30 -26.09 -22.73
C LYS A 215 2.22 -26.62 -23.70
N ASN A 216 1.25 -25.80 -24.02
CA ASN A 216 0.13 -26.16 -24.89
C ASN A 216 0.34 -25.74 -26.36
N ARG A 217 1.52 -25.25 -26.71
CA ARG A 217 2.01 -24.96 -28.08
C ARG A 217 2.95 -26.04 -28.56
#